data_5e757061cce13361e46e4e9ce135698a
#
_entry.id   5e757061cce13361e46e4e9ce135698a
#
_cell.length_a   1.000
_cell.length_b   1.000
_cell.length_c   1.000
_cell.angle_alpha   90.00
_cell.angle_beta   90.00
_cell.angle_gamma   90.00
#
_symmetry.space_group_name_H-M   'P 1'
#
loop_
_entity.id
_entity.type
_entity.pdbx_description
1 polymer ?
#
loop_
_entity_poly.entity_id
_entity_poly.type
_entity_poly.pdbx_seq_one_letter_code
_entity_poly.pdbx_strand_id
1 'polypeptide(L)'
;MEHDKITPYKSDAEKKEQVAEMFDNISGKYDFLNHFFSAGIDNLWRKKAIKELAKDNPKIILDVATGTGDFAFEAMKLNPEKIIGVDISAGMLEVGRKKIEKRSLNDKMEFLLGDSEELDFDDEKFDAITVSFGVRNFQDLKKGLSELNRVLRTGGKLIILEFSKPKRFPVKQAYFTYFKYIMPVIGKVVSRDKSAYNYLPQSVMAFPEGKEFQEILKEVGFSQSKAIPLTGGIASIYVAQK
;
A
#
# COMPACT_ATOMS: atom_id res chain seq x y z
N MET A 1 4.47 -14.23 -11.25
CA MET A 1 4.36 -13.19 -12.33
C MET A 1 5.70 -12.49 -12.50
N GLU A 2 5.89 -11.62 -13.51
CA GLU A 2 7.15 -10.86 -13.66
C GLU A 2 7.40 -9.97 -12.44
N HIS A 3 6.38 -9.34 -11.93
CA HIS A 3 6.37 -8.55 -10.72
C HIS A 3 6.93 -9.29 -9.49
N ASP A 4 6.64 -10.57 -9.33
CA ASP A 4 7.07 -11.35 -8.15
C ASP A 4 8.60 -11.51 -8.09
N LYS A 5 9.28 -11.37 -9.24
CA LYS A 5 10.73 -11.52 -9.38
C LYS A 5 11.54 -10.26 -9.08
N ILE A 6 10.87 -9.11 -8.91
CA ILE A 6 11.53 -7.84 -8.60
C ILE A 6 11.82 -7.77 -7.11
N THR A 7 13.09 -7.68 -6.74
CA THR A 7 13.56 -7.64 -5.34
C THR A 7 14.36 -6.38 -5.05
N PRO A 8 14.34 -5.86 -3.79
CA PRO A 8 15.13 -4.70 -3.38
C PRO A 8 16.63 -4.91 -3.47
N TYR A 9 17.09 -6.10 -3.12
CA TYR A 9 18.51 -6.45 -3.04
C TYR A 9 18.86 -7.63 -3.96
N LYS A 10 20.12 -7.76 -4.31
CA LYS A 10 20.65 -8.92 -5.02
C LYS A 10 21.17 -9.92 -3.98
N SER A 11 20.27 -10.67 -3.37
CA SER A 11 20.58 -11.70 -2.37
C SER A 11 19.70 -12.93 -2.60
N ASP A 12 20.08 -14.06 -1.98
CA ASP A 12 19.32 -15.31 -2.04
C ASP A 12 18.11 -15.34 -1.08
N ALA A 13 17.94 -14.29 -0.27
CA ALA A 13 16.79 -14.14 0.64
C ALA A 13 15.48 -13.97 -0.13
N GLU A 14 14.38 -14.42 0.44
CA GLU A 14 13.05 -14.25 -0.15
C GLU A 14 12.70 -12.77 -0.35
N LYS A 15 11.86 -12.46 -1.34
CA LYS A 15 11.46 -11.07 -1.65
C LYS A 15 10.88 -10.38 -0.40
N LYS A 16 10.02 -11.05 0.35
CA LYS A 16 9.37 -10.48 1.54
C LYS A 16 10.38 -10.10 2.64
N GLU A 17 11.41 -10.90 2.85
CA GLU A 17 12.49 -10.61 3.80
C GLU A 17 13.29 -9.38 3.38
N GLN A 18 13.65 -9.31 2.10
CA GLN A 18 14.34 -8.15 1.54
C GLN A 18 13.49 -6.88 1.60
N VAL A 19 12.19 -6.99 1.40
CA VAL A 19 11.23 -5.88 1.51
C VAL A 19 11.14 -5.40 2.96
N ALA A 20 11.04 -6.32 3.93
CA ALA A 20 11.01 -5.99 5.36
C ALA A 20 12.30 -5.25 5.76
N GLU A 21 13.48 -5.79 5.41
CA GLU A 21 14.77 -5.16 5.68
C GLU A 21 14.87 -3.75 5.07
N MET A 22 14.46 -3.60 3.82
CA MET A 22 14.47 -2.31 3.14
C MET A 22 13.63 -1.26 3.87
N PHE A 23 12.40 -1.62 4.27
CA PHE A 23 11.52 -0.72 4.97
C PHE A 23 11.98 -0.43 6.40
N ASP A 24 12.55 -1.40 7.11
CA ASP A 24 13.19 -1.19 8.42
C ASP A 24 14.31 -0.16 8.34
N ASN A 25 15.17 -0.26 7.32
CA ASN A 25 16.29 0.65 7.10
C ASN A 25 15.88 2.11 6.85
N ILE A 26 14.70 2.34 6.27
CA ILE A 26 14.22 3.69 5.95
C ILE A 26 13.13 4.21 6.90
N SER A 27 12.64 3.39 7.84
CA SER A 27 11.46 3.66 8.67
C SER A 27 11.47 5.03 9.36
N GLY A 28 12.60 5.41 9.94
CA GLY A 28 12.75 6.69 10.65
C GLY A 28 12.62 7.96 9.79
N LYS A 29 12.74 7.84 8.46
CA LYS A 29 12.63 8.95 7.50
C LYS A 29 11.50 8.76 6.50
N TYR A 30 10.78 7.64 6.58
CA TYR A 30 9.81 7.21 5.58
C TYR A 30 8.70 8.24 5.31
N ASP A 31 8.07 8.76 6.37
CA ASP A 31 7.00 9.76 6.23
C ASP A 31 7.49 11.02 5.52
N PHE A 32 8.65 11.53 5.96
CA PHE A 32 9.26 12.71 5.31
C PHE A 32 9.52 12.44 3.83
N LEU A 33 10.08 11.28 3.49
CA LEU A 33 10.40 10.92 2.12
C LEU A 33 9.15 10.76 1.26
N ASN A 34 8.11 10.08 1.75
CA ASN A 34 6.86 9.92 1.03
C ASN A 34 6.20 11.26 0.72
N HIS A 35 6.07 12.13 1.72
CA HIS A 35 5.48 13.45 1.52
C HIS A 35 6.33 14.34 0.63
N PHE A 36 7.64 14.24 0.72
CA PHE A 36 8.57 15.00 -0.12
C PHE A 36 8.49 14.55 -1.59
N PHE A 37 8.55 13.24 -1.85
CA PHE A 37 8.49 12.69 -3.22
C PHE A 37 7.14 12.88 -3.89
N SER A 38 6.06 12.87 -3.13
CA SER A 38 4.72 13.10 -3.62
C SER A 38 4.33 14.59 -3.62
N ALA A 39 5.20 15.49 -3.13
CA ALA A 39 4.86 16.90 -2.86
C ALA A 39 3.55 17.03 -2.03
N GLY A 40 3.26 16.06 -1.14
CA GLY A 40 2.06 16.02 -0.30
C GLY A 40 0.78 15.61 -1.02
N ILE A 41 0.83 15.28 -2.33
CA ILE A 41 -0.35 14.87 -3.11
C ILE A 41 -0.89 13.51 -2.63
N ASP A 42 -0.03 12.65 -2.06
CA ASP A 42 -0.40 11.37 -1.47
C ASP A 42 -1.51 11.50 -0.42
N ASN A 43 -1.52 12.57 0.37
CA ASN A 43 -2.60 12.84 1.32
C ASN A 43 -3.96 13.07 0.63
N LEU A 44 -3.97 13.73 -0.54
CA LEU A 44 -5.20 13.92 -1.32
C LEU A 44 -5.67 12.59 -1.92
N TRP A 45 -4.74 11.74 -2.34
CA TRP A 45 -5.05 10.41 -2.85
C TRP A 45 -5.66 9.52 -1.77
N ARG A 46 -5.05 9.48 -0.56
CA ARG A 46 -5.60 8.73 0.59
C ARG A 46 -7.00 9.21 0.97
N LYS A 47 -7.21 10.53 1.06
CA LYS A 47 -8.53 11.10 1.32
C LYS A 47 -9.57 10.68 0.29
N LYS A 48 -9.19 10.68 -0.99
CA LYS A 48 -10.09 10.25 -2.06
C LYS A 48 -10.39 8.76 -2.00
N ALA A 49 -9.39 7.94 -1.68
CA ALA A 49 -9.55 6.50 -1.53
C ALA A 49 -10.50 6.14 -0.37
N ILE A 50 -10.34 6.77 0.80
CA ILE A 50 -11.21 6.53 1.95
C ILE A 50 -12.65 6.97 1.70
N LYS A 51 -12.89 7.99 0.87
CA LYS A 51 -14.26 8.39 0.50
C LYS A 51 -15.04 7.28 -0.22
N GLU A 52 -14.37 6.33 -0.88
CA GLU A 52 -15.03 5.18 -1.50
C GLU A 52 -15.66 4.23 -0.49
N LEU A 53 -15.22 4.26 0.78
CA LEU A 53 -15.80 3.51 1.92
C LEU A 53 -16.84 4.28 2.72
N ALA A 54 -16.97 5.60 2.52
CA ALA A 54 -17.76 6.44 3.41
C ALA A 54 -19.25 6.06 3.48
N LYS A 55 -19.79 5.47 2.41
CA LYS A 55 -21.19 5.03 2.36
C LYS A 55 -21.44 3.68 3.02
N ASP A 56 -20.38 2.90 3.24
CA ASP A 56 -20.50 1.52 3.76
C ASP A 56 -20.42 1.49 5.29
N ASN A 57 -20.00 2.60 5.93
CA ASN A 57 -19.87 2.76 7.37
C ASN A 57 -19.18 1.55 8.06
N PRO A 58 -17.97 1.16 7.60
CA PRO A 58 -17.29 -0.02 8.11
C PRO A 58 -16.93 0.15 9.58
N LYS A 59 -17.15 -0.91 10.38
CA LYS A 59 -16.89 -0.93 11.82
C LYS A 59 -15.52 -1.46 12.15
N ILE A 60 -15.12 -2.52 11.50
CA ILE A 60 -13.82 -3.17 11.68
C ILE A 60 -13.06 -3.10 10.36
N ILE A 61 -11.96 -2.36 10.35
CA ILE A 61 -11.13 -2.14 9.15
C ILE A 61 -9.76 -2.80 9.35
N LEU A 62 -9.30 -3.52 8.34
CA LEU A 62 -7.92 -3.99 8.25
C LEU A 62 -7.13 -3.10 7.30
N ASP A 63 -5.99 -2.57 7.73
CA ASP A 63 -5.04 -1.84 6.89
C ASP A 63 -3.80 -2.71 6.68
N VAL A 64 -3.62 -3.24 5.48
CA VAL A 64 -2.53 -4.16 5.14
C VAL A 64 -1.38 -3.41 4.49
N ALA A 65 -0.14 -3.80 4.82
CA ALA A 65 1.06 -3.02 4.55
C ALA A 65 0.89 -1.59 5.11
N THR A 66 0.47 -1.53 6.38
CA THR A 66 0.09 -0.27 7.04
C THR A 66 1.25 0.70 7.19
N GLY A 67 2.49 0.19 7.21
CA GLY A 67 3.70 0.99 7.39
C GLY A 67 3.64 1.79 8.68
N THR A 68 3.79 3.10 8.56
CA THR A 68 3.68 4.05 9.69
C THR A 68 2.25 4.47 10.01
N GLY A 69 1.25 3.90 9.31
CA GLY A 69 -0.16 4.04 9.58
C GLY A 69 -0.89 5.19 8.88
N ASP A 70 -0.30 5.89 7.95
CA ASP A 70 -0.91 7.08 7.34
C ASP A 70 -2.29 6.82 6.73
N PHE A 71 -2.49 5.64 6.12
CA PHE A 71 -3.78 5.29 5.52
C PHE A 71 -4.79 4.85 6.59
N ALA A 72 -4.34 4.10 7.60
CA ALA A 72 -5.13 3.75 8.77
C ALA A 72 -5.62 5.01 9.52
N PHE A 73 -4.76 6.01 9.73
CA PHE A 73 -5.15 7.29 10.33
C PHE A 73 -6.15 8.07 9.48
N GLU A 74 -6.05 8.02 8.15
CA GLU A 74 -7.06 8.63 7.29
C GLU A 74 -8.39 7.89 7.39
N ALA A 75 -8.38 6.54 7.53
CA ALA A 75 -9.58 5.71 7.70
C ALA A 75 -10.30 5.97 9.02
N MET A 76 -9.61 6.47 10.07
CA MET A 76 -10.27 6.89 11.31
C MET A 76 -11.37 7.93 11.12
N LYS A 77 -11.34 8.69 10.01
CA LYS A 77 -12.40 9.68 9.69
C LYS A 77 -13.74 9.04 9.36
N LEU A 78 -13.78 7.74 9.10
CA LEU A 78 -15.03 6.96 8.95
C LEU A 78 -15.66 6.60 10.31
N ASN A 79 -14.98 6.95 11.42
CA ASN A 79 -15.38 6.61 12.78
C ASN A 79 -15.63 5.11 13.01
N PRO A 80 -14.69 4.23 12.62
CA PRO A 80 -14.79 2.81 12.86
C PRO A 80 -14.71 2.50 14.37
N GLU A 81 -15.15 1.30 14.73
CA GLU A 81 -14.98 0.79 16.11
C GLU A 81 -13.53 0.35 16.33
N LYS A 82 -12.92 -0.33 15.34
CA LYS A 82 -11.52 -0.77 15.41
C LYS A 82 -10.86 -0.69 14.05
N ILE A 83 -9.58 -0.29 14.03
CA ILE A 83 -8.67 -0.47 12.89
C ILE A 83 -7.52 -1.36 13.35
N ILE A 84 -7.26 -2.42 12.59
CA ILE A 84 -6.08 -3.27 12.75
C ILE A 84 -5.16 -3.01 11.57
N GLY A 85 -3.92 -2.61 11.84
CA GLY A 85 -2.88 -2.47 10.83
C GLY A 85 -1.94 -3.67 10.87
N VAL A 86 -1.58 -4.21 9.70
CA VAL A 86 -0.60 -5.30 9.58
C VAL A 86 0.51 -4.86 8.65
N ASP A 87 1.76 -5.11 9.06
CA ASP A 87 2.94 -4.87 8.22
C ASP A 87 4.03 -5.90 8.52
N ILE A 88 4.87 -6.16 7.53
CA ILE A 88 6.01 -7.08 7.65
C ILE A 88 7.24 -6.39 8.27
N SER A 89 7.29 -5.06 8.28
CA SER A 89 8.38 -4.25 8.83
C SER A 89 8.12 -3.85 10.28
N ALA A 90 8.90 -4.40 11.19
CA ALA A 90 8.82 -4.06 12.61
C ALA A 90 9.19 -2.58 12.88
N GLY A 91 10.16 -2.03 12.15
CA GLY A 91 10.59 -0.65 12.27
C GLY A 91 9.49 0.34 11.86
N MET A 92 8.74 0.04 10.80
CA MET A 92 7.58 0.84 10.38
C MET A 92 6.49 0.84 11.43
N LEU A 93 6.15 -0.35 11.95
CA LEU A 93 5.12 -0.50 12.99
C LEU A 93 5.47 0.23 14.28
N GLU A 94 6.75 0.26 14.66
CA GLU A 94 7.19 1.02 15.85
C GLU A 94 6.91 2.52 15.70
N VAL A 95 7.20 3.09 14.52
CA VAL A 95 6.87 4.48 14.23
C VAL A 95 5.35 4.70 14.29
N GLY A 96 4.58 3.80 13.70
CA GLY A 96 3.12 3.85 13.70
C GLY A 96 2.51 3.76 15.11
N ARG A 97 3.01 2.84 15.96
CA ARG A 97 2.57 2.69 17.36
C ARG A 97 2.83 3.96 18.17
N LYS A 98 3.98 4.62 18.01
CA LYS A 98 4.26 5.92 18.63
C LYS A 98 3.26 7.00 18.19
N LYS A 99 2.81 6.97 16.91
CA LYS A 99 1.76 7.89 16.44
C LYS A 99 0.40 7.59 17.07
N ILE A 100 0.05 6.31 17.26
CA ILE A 100 -1.19 5.88 17.94
C ILE A 100 -1.20 6.41 19.38
N GLU A 101 -0.14 6.17 20.14
CA GLU A 101 0.02 6.66 21.53
C GLU A 101 -0.10 8.18 21.60
N LYS A 102 0.65 8.91 20.77
CA LYS A 102 0.62 10.38 20.72
C LYS A 102 -0.76 10.95 20.45
N ARG A 103 -1.63 10.20 19.74
CA ARG A 103 -3.00 10.61 19.39
C ARG A 103 -4.05 10.03 20.33
N SER A 104 -3.64 9.26 21.37
CA SER A 104 -4.54 8.56 22.31
C SER A 104 -5.58 7.69 21.60
N LEU A 105 -5.12 6.89 20.62
CA LEU A 105 -5.99 6.04 19.80
C LEU A 105 -5.83 4.54 20.12
N ASN A 106 -5.19 4.17 21.24
CA ASN A 106 -4.89 2.77 21.60
C ASN A 106 -6.12 1.88 21.67
N ASP A 107 -7.27 2.43 22.10
CA ASP A 107 -8.52 1.68 22.18
C ASP A 107 -9.11 1.36 20.79
N LYS A 108 -8.78 2.18 19.77
CA LYS A 108 -9.36 2.10 18.43
C LYS A 108 -8.41 1.57 17.37
N MET A 109 -7.12 1.61 17.60
CA MET A 109 -6.10 1.20 16.62
C MET A 109 -5.08 0.27 17.25
N GLU A 110 -4.69 -0.72 16.46
CA GLU A 110 -3.67 -1.70 16.84
C GLU A 110 -2.83 -2.06 15.62
N PHE A 111 -1.50 -2.09 15.78
CA PHE A 111 -0.58 -2.45 14.69
C PHE A 111 0.18 -3.72 15.04
N LEU A 112 0.08 -4.73 14.17
CA LEU A 112 0.58 -6.08 14.35
C LEU A 112 1.63 -6.41 13.28
N LEU A 113 2.68 -7.13 13.69
CA LEU A 113 3.62 -7.72 12.74
C LEU A 113 2.94 -8.91 12.06
N GLY A 114 2.98 -8.97 10.73
CA GLY A 114 2.36 -10.07 10.00
C GLY A 114 2.63 -10.00 8.50
N ASP A 115 2.46 -11.13 7.85
CA ASP A 115 2.60 -11.30 6.41
C ASP A 115 1.22 -11.19 5.74
N SER A 116 1.11 -10.35 4.72
CA SER A 116 -0.11 -10.21 3.91
C SER A 116 -0.52 -11.47 3.16
N GLU A 117 0.40 -12.42 3.00
CA GLU A 117 0.18 -13.71 2.33
C GLU A 117 -0.24 -14.83 3.28
N GLU A 118 -0.27 -14.55 4.60
CA GLU A 118 -0.68 -15.49 5.66
C GLU A 118 -1.19 -14.68 6.86
N LEU A 119 -2.42 -14.17 6.75
CA LEU A 119 -3.04 -13.34 7.77
C LEU A 119 -3.62 -14.21 8.89
N ASP A 120 -3.17 -13.99 10.13
CA ASP A 120 -3.67 -14.69 11.33
C ASP A 120 -5.01 -14.09 11.80
N PHE A 121 -6.01 -14.19 10.93
CA PHE A 121 -7.38 -13.76 11.22
C PHE A 121 -8.39 -14.76 10.67
N ASP A 122 -9.54 -14.84 11.35
CA ASP A 122 -10.67 -15.63 10.89
C ASP A 122 -11.21 -15.13 9.53
N ASP A 123 -11.85 -16.02 8.78
CA ASP A 123 -12.55 -15.68 7.56
C ASP A 123 -13.64 -14.64 7.85
N GLU A 124 -13.85 -13.73 6.91
CA GLU A 124 -14.93 -12.74 6.95
C GLU A 124 -14.94 -11.81 8.18
N LYS A 125 -13.79 -11.59 8.81
CA LYS A 125 -13.65 -10.78 10.02
C LYS A 125 -13.84 -9.28 9.77
N PHE A 126 -13.43 -8.75 8.61
CA PHE A 126 -13.33 -7.32 8.36
C PHE A 126 -14.42 -6.79 7.45
N ASP A 127 -14.99 -5.63 7.79
CA ASP A 127 -15.99 -4.92 6.98
C ASP A 127 -15.37 -4.28 5.76
N ALA A 128 -14.15 -3.80 5.88
CA ALA A 128 -13.38 -3.22 4.80
C ALA A 128 -11.88 -3.50 4.99
N ILE A 129 -11.16 -3.53 3.87
CA ILE A 129 -9.70 -3.65 3.85
C ILE A 129 -9.13 -2.48 3.05
N THR A 130 -8.04 -1.91 3.55
CA THR A 130 -7.29 -0.86 2.88
C THR A 130 -5.84 -1.29 2.66
N VAL A 131 -5.26 -0.93 1.50
CA VAL A 131 -3.84 -1.11 1.21
C VAL A 131 -3.33 0.11 0.46
N SER A 132 -2.27 0.76 0.95
CA SER A 132 -1.68 1.93 0.29
C SER A 132 -0.22 1.70 -0.05
N PHE A 133 0.10 1.67 -1.35
CA PHE A 133 1.47 1.50 -1.86
C PHE A 133 2.17 0.21 -1.39
N GLY A 134 1.38 -0.82 -1.07
CA GLY A 134 1.84 -2.08 -0.48
C GLY A 134 1.79 -3.27 -1.42
N VAL A 135 0.73 -3.41 -2.24
CA VAL A 135 0.47 -4.64 -3.02
C VAL A 135 1.57 -4.98 -4.03
N ARG A 136 2.30 -3.98 -4.55
CA ARG A 136 3.44 -4.21 -5.44
C ARG A 136 4.63 -4.87 -4.75
N ASN A 137 4.64 -4.87 -3.41
CA ASN A 137 5.71 -5.46 -2.60
C ASN A 137 5.41 -6.91 -2.19
N PHE A 138 4.20 -7.40 -2.38
CA PHE A 138 3.86 -8.80 -2.09
C PHE A 138 4.79 -9.74 -2.86
N GLN A 139 5.23 -10.83 -2.22
CA GLN A 139 6.08 -11.83 -2.85
C GLN A 139 5.27 -12.65 -3.86
N ASP A 140 4.08 -13.12 -3.45
CA ASP A 140 3.05 -13.70 -4.32
C ASP A 140 1.80 -12.82 -4.27
N LEU A 141 1.61 -12.04 -5.35
CA LEU A 141 0.49 -11.10 -5.43
C LEU A 141 -0.87 -11.79 -5.33
N LYS A 142 -1.03 -12.94 -6.01
CA LYS A 142 -2.32 -13.65 -5.98
C LYS A 142 -2.60 -14.25 -4.61
N LYS A 143 -1.59 -14.81 -3.96
CA LYS A 143 -1.72 -15.35 -2.61
C LYS A 143 -2.14 -14.26 -1.62
N GLY A 144 -1.43 -13.12 -1.61
CA GLY A 144 -1.80 -12.02 -0.74
C GLY A 144 -3.20 -11.49 -1.00
N LEU A 145 -3.58 -11.27 -2.28
CA LEU A 145 -4.94 -10.84 -2.62
C LEU A 145 -6.01 -11.87 -2.25
N SER A 146 -5.71 -13.17 -2.32
CA SER A 146 -6.62 -14.25 -1.86
C SER A 146 -6.82 -14.20 -0.35
N GLU A 147 -5.78 -13.94 0.43
CA GLU A 147 -5.88 -13.74 1.87
C GLU A 147 -6.73 -12.51 2.22
N LEU A 148 -6.54 -11.40 1.50
CA LEU A 148 -7.41 -10.23 1.66
C LEU A 148 -8.88 -10.57 1.37
N ASN A 149 -9.14 -11.35 0.32
CA ASN A 149 -10.50 -11.81 0.01
C ASN A 149 -11.04 -12.72 1.12
N ARG A 150 -10.23 -13.66 1.65
CA ARG A 150 -10.64 -14.59 2.71
C ARG A 150 -11.12 -13.84 3.96
N VAL A 151 -10.32 -12.91 4.47
CA VAL A 151 -10.61 -12.21 5.74
C VAL A 151 -11.64 -11.08 5.59
N LEU A 152 -11.92 -10.62 4.35
CA LEU A 152 -12.97 -9.66 4.06
C LEU A 152 -14.33 -10.33 4.09
N ARG A 153 -15.32 -9.75 4.78
CA ARG A 153 -16.69 -10.26 4.82
C ARG A 153 -17.37 -10.18 3.45
N THR A 154 -18.34 -11.05 3.22
CA THR A 154 -19.22 -10.98 2.03
C THR A 154 -19.90 -9.60 1.97
N GLY A 155 -19.84 -8.95 0.79
CA GLY A 155 -20.31 -7.58 0.58
C GLY A 155 -19.34 -6.49 1.04
N GLY A 156 -18.25 -6.85 1.70
CA GLY A 156 -17.19 -5.92 2.11
C GLY A 156 -16.40 -5.36 0.93
N LYS A 157 -15.64 -4.29 1.15
CA LYS A 157 -14.83 -3.64 0.12
C LYS A 157 -13.35 -3.64 0.45
N LEU A 158 -12.56 -3.92 -0.58
CA LEU A 158 -11.12 -3.72 -0.61
C LEU A 158 -10.81 -2.43 -1.35
N ILE A 159 -10.05 -1.54 -0.72
CA ILE A 159 -9.53 -0.30 -1.32
C ILE A 159 -8.02 -0.40 -1.45
N ILE A 160 -7.52 -0.39 -2.67
CA ILE A 160 -6.08 -0.34 -2.94
C ILE A 160 -5.73 0.99 -3.57
N LEU A 161 -4.77 1.70 -2.99
CA LEU A 161 -4.13 2.88 -3.57
C LEU A 161 -2.71 2.48 -3.99
N GLU A 162 -2.42 2.51 -5.29
CA GLU A 162 -1.11 2.10 -5.78
C GLU A 162 -0.62 3.00 -6.93
N PHE A 163 0.70 3.06 -7.10
CA PHE A 163 1.30 3.76 -8.24
C PHE A 163 0.90 3.10 -9.55
N SER A 164 0.76 3.93 -10.56
CA SER A 164 0.47 3.50 -11.93
C SER A 164 1.30 4.29 -12.94
N LYS A 165 1.23 3.89 -14.21
CA LYS A 165 2.06 4.46 -15.29
C LYS A 165 1.21 5.42 -16.12
N PRO A 166 1.43 6.76 -16.02
CA PRO A 166 0.68 7.72 -16.80
C PRO A 166 0.88 7.48 -18.30
N LYS A 167 -0.23 7.50 -19.06
CA LYS A 167 -0.25 7.17 -20.49
C LYS A 167 -0.29 8.40 -21.40
N ARG A 168 -0.72 9.55 -20.87
CA ARG A 168 -1.00 10.75 -21.66
C ARG A 168 0.07 11.84 -21.51
N PHE A 169 0.36 12.55 -22.63
CA PHE A 169 1.14 13.78 -22.62
C PHE A 169 0.36 14.88 -21.86
N PRO A 170 1.04 15.79 -21.12
CA PRO A 170 2.47 15.85 -20.81
C PRO A 170 2.88 15.02 -19.56
N VAL A 171 1.91 14.47 -18.80
CA VAL A 171 2.13 13.81 -17.51
C VAL A 171 3.08 12.63 -17.66
N LYS A 172 2.95 11.84 -18.73
CA LYS A 172 3.84 10.72 -19.03
C LYS A 172 5.30 11.17 -19.08
N GLN A 173 5.61 12.21 -19.85
CA GLN A 173 6.99 12.70 -20.02
C GLN A 173 7.56 13.26 -18.72
N ALA A 174 6.77 14.07 -18.01
CA ALA A 174 7.17 14.62 -16.71
C ALA A 174 7.46 13.50 -15.69
N TYR A 175 6.60 12.48 -15.61
CA TYR A 175 6.77 11.33 -14.73
C TYR A 175 8.05 10.56 -15.03
N PHE A 176 8.29 10.16 -16.29
CA PHE A 176 9.49 9.42 -16.66
C PHE A 176 10.77 10.25 -16.49
N THR A 177 10.74 11.55 -16.76
CA THR A 177 11.85 12.47 -16.49
C THR A 177 12.16 12.56 -15.01
N TYR A 178 11.12 12.67 -14.16
CA TYR A 178 11.27 12.66 -12.72
C TYR A 178 11.92 11.38 -12.21
N PHE A 179 11.43 10.21 -12.62
CA PHE A 179 11.97 8.91 -12.21
C PHE A 179 13.39 8.68 -12.72
N LYS A 180 13.72 9.15 -13.93
CA LYS A 180 15.02 8.93 -14.55
C LYS A 180 16.13 9.84 -14.01
N TYR A 181 15.80 11.11 -13.72
CA TYR A 181 16.81 12.11 -13.41
C TYR A 181 16.74 12.66 -11.99
N ILE A 182 15.54 12.85 -11.44
CA ILE A 182 15.34 13.50 -10.15
C ILE A 182 15.42 12.49 -9.00
N MET A 183 14.70 11.39 -9.08
CA MET A 183 14.68 10.36 -8.04
C MET A 183 16.07 9.83 -7.67
N PRO A 184 16.98 9.47 -8.62
CA PRO A 184 18.29 8.97 -8.27
C PRO A 184 19.18 9.99 -7.55
N VAL A 185 19.03 11.28 -7.89
CA VAL A 185 19.79 12.37 -7.24
C VAL A 185 19.34 12.52 -5.79
N ILE A 186 18.03 12.58 -5.57
CA ILE A 186 17.47 12.71 -4.22
C ILE A 186 17.80 11.47 -3.37
N GLY A 187 17.69 10.27 -3.95
CA GLY A 187 18.06 9.02 -3.29
C GLY A 187 19.51 9.02 -2.77
N LYS A 188 20.44 9.59 -3.52
CA LYS A 188 21.85 9.72 -3.10
C LYS A 188 22.06 10.68 -1.93
N VAL A 189 21.22 11.71 -1.82
CA VAL A 189 21.40 12.79 -0.81
C VAL A 189 20.67 12.45 0.50
N VAL A 190 19.51 11.80 0.42
CA VAL A 190 18.59 11.68 1.57
C VAL A 190 18.68 10.33 2.26
N SER A 191 19.02 9.26 1.55
CA SER A 191 19.05 7.91 2.10
C SER A 191 20.45 7.30 2.06
N ARG A 192 20.76 6.53 3.12
CA ARG A 192 21.92 5.64 3.15
C ARG A 192 21.71 4.38 2.31
N ASP A 193 20.44 4.01 2.01
CA ASP A 193 20.07 2.85 1.21
C ASP A 193 19.69 3.25 -0.22
N LYS A 194 20.63 3.07 -1.14
CA LYS A 194 20.44 3.35 -2.58
C LYS A 194 19.49 2.33 -3.24
N SER A 195 19.34 1.16 -2.66
CA SER A 195 18.58 0.04 -3.25
C SER A 195 17.09 0.33 -3.25
N ALA A 196 16.56 0.92 -2.17
CA ALA A 196 15.15 1.31 -2.06
C ALA A 196 14.70 2.24 -3.22
N TYR A 197 15.56 3.16 -3.63
CA TYR A 197 15.26 4.12 -4.72
C TYR A 197 15.35 3.52 -6.12
N ASN A 198 16.13 2.47 -6.29
CA ASN A 198 16.17 1.71 -7.54
C ASN A 198 15.00 0.72 -7.61
N TYR A 199 14.62 0.15 -6.47
CA TYR A 199 13.51 -0.79 -6.37
C TYR A 199 12.15 -0.14 -6.69
N LEU A 200 11.88 1.06 -6.19
CA LEU A 200 10.60 1.74 -6.40
C LEU A 200 10.23 1.87 -7.88
N PRO A 201 11.08 2.44 -8.78
CA PRO A 201 10.75 2.49 -10.20
C PRO A 201 10.55 1.11 -10.83
N GLN A 202 11.39 0.13 -10.47
CA GLN A 202 11.32 -1.22 -11.05
C GLN A 202 10.03 -1.93 -10.62
N SER A 203 9.67 -1.88 -9.35
CA SER A 203 8.44 -2.49 -8.83
C SER A 203 7.18 -1.85 -9.43
N VAL A 204 7.16 -0.52 -9.60
CA VAL A 204 6.05 0.19 -10.26
C VAL A 204 5.94 -0.21 -11.74
N MET A 205 7.06 -0.31 -12.46
CA MET A 205 7.05 -0.68 -13.88
C MET A 205 6.60 -2.12 -14.12
N ALA A 206 6.94 -3.04 -13.21
CA ALA A 206 6.57 -4.46 -13.31
C ALA A 206 5.15 -4.75 -12.78
N PHE A 207 4.57 -3.85 -11.97
CA PHE A 207 3.26 -4.07 -11.37
C PHE A 207 2.15 -4.07 -12.43
N PRO A 208 1.22 -5.06 -12.42
CA PRO A 208 0.05 -5.06 -13.29
C PRO A 208 -0.87 -3.89 -12.95
N GLU A 209 -1.44 -3.22 -13.95
CA GLU A 209 -2.27 -2.04 -13.71
C GLU A 209 -3.57 -2.02 -14.54
N GLY A 210 -4.55 -1.24 -14.10
CA GLY A 210 -5.79 -1.03 -14.83
C GLY A 210 -6.58 -2.32 -14.99
N LYS A 211 -6.89 -2.71 -16.24
CA LYS A 211 -7.69 -3.92 -16.52
C LYS A 211 -6.97 -5.22 -16.11
N GLU A 212 -5.66 -5.29 -16.33
CA GLU A 212 -4.87 -6.46 -15.95
C GLU A 212 -4.97 -6.74 -14.44
N PHE A 213 -4.84 -5.72 -13.61
CA PHE A 213 -4.99 -5.88 -12.16
C PHE A 213 -6.45 -6.20 -11.75
N GLN A 214 -7.43 -5.64 -12.46
CA GLN A 214 -8.84 -5.97 -12.22
C GLN A 214 -9.16 -7.45 -12.56
N GLU A 215 -8.56 -8.02 -13.60
CA GLU A 215 -8.70 -9.46 -13.89
C GLU A 215 -8.07 -10.31 -12.78
N ILE A 216 -6.91 -9.91 -12.26
CA ILE A 216 -6.30 -10.61 -11.10
C ILE A 216 -7.23 -10.56 -9.88
N LEU A 217 -7.82 -9.40 -9.57
CA LEU A 217 -8.80 -9.29 -8.49
C LEU A 217 -9.98 -10.22 -8.69
N LYS A 218 -10.47 -10.35 -9.92
CA LYS A 218 -11.56 -11.29 -10.27
C LYS A 218 -11.13 -12.75 -10.11
N GLU A 219 -9.94 -13.12 -10.55
CA GLU A 219 -9.39 -14.47 -10.42
C GLU A 219 -9.27 -14.93 -8.96
N VAL A 220 -8.99 -14.00 -8.03
CA VAL A 220 -8.90 -14.31 -6.59
C VAL A 220 -10.23 -14.13 -5.84
N GLY A 221 -11.35 -13.96 -6.55
CA GLY A 221 -12.69 -14.06 -5.98
C GLY A 221 -13.41 -12.74 -5.69
N PHE A 222 -12.87 -11.58 -6.08
CA PHE A 222 -13.64 -10.34 -6.00
C PHE A 222 -14.69 -10.26 -7.12
N SER A 223 -15.96 -10.03 -6.75
CA SER A 223 -17.10 -10.06 -7.68
C SER A 223 -17.12 -8.87 -8.64
N GLN A 224 -16.70 -7.70 -8.16
CA GLN A 224 -16.68 -6.44 -8.92
C GLN A 224 -15.42 -5.66 -8.59
N SER A 225 -14.88 -4.97 -9.59
CA SER A 225 -13.78 -4.03 -9.36
C SER A 225 -13.85 -2.84 -10.32
N LYS A 226 -13.38 -1.68 -9.84
CA LYS A 226 -13.18 -0.48 -10.67
C LYS A 226 -11.83 0.14 -10.38
N ALA A 227 -11.24 0.77 -11.39
CA ALA A 227 -10.00 1.53 -11.27
C ALA A 227 -10.28 3.03 -11.50
N ILE A 228 -9.82 3.86 -10.57
CA ILE A 228 -9.98 5.31 -10.59
C ILE A 228 -8.59 5.95 -10.71
N PRO A 229 -8.19 6.43 -11.89
CA PRO A 229 -6.89 7.06 -12.05
C PRO A 229 -6.83 8.41 -11.32
N LEU A 230 -5.66 8.70 -10.74
CA LEU A 230 -5.36 9.91 -10.00
C LEU A 230 -4.23 10.68 -10.68
N THR A 231 -4.28 12.01 -10.63
CA THR A 231 -3.21 12.91 -11.11
C THR A 231 -2.67 12.50 -12.48
N GLY A 232 -3.58 12.36 -13.46
CA GLY A 232 -3.20 11.96 -14.82
C GLY A 232 -2.69 10.52 -14.99
N GLY A 233 -2.91 9.65 -13.99
CA GLY A 233 -2.51 8.24 -13.99
C GLY A 233 -1.17 7.96 -13.30
N ILE A 234 -0.70 8.85 -12.44
CA ILE A 234 0.49 8.61 -11.59
C ILE A 234 0.19 7.58 -10.49
N ALA A 235 -1.04 7.58 -9.99
CA ALA A 235 -1.55 6.58 -9.08
C ALA A 235 -2.98 6.17 -9.48
N SER A 236 -3.46 5.07 -8.96
CA SER A 236 -4.82 4.59 -9.15
C SER A 236 -5.41 4.08 -7.84
N ILE A 237 -6.69 4.34 -7.62
CA ILE A 237 -7.47 3.67 -6.60
C ILE A 237 -8.17 2.49 -7.27
N TYR A 238 -8.01 1.30 -6.71
CA TYR A 238 -8.82 0.15 -7.06
C TYR A 238 -9.82 -0.09 -5.94
N VAL A 239 -11.09 -0.21 -6.31
CA VAL A 239 -12.19 -0.57 -5.40
C VAL A 239 -12.69 -1.92 -5.84
N ALA A 240 -12.59 -2.92 -4.97
CA ALA A 240 -13.08 -4.26 -5.24
C ALA A 240 -14.07 -4.69 -4.17
N GLN A 241 -15.05 -5.51 -4.52
CA GLN A 241 -16.09 -6.01 -3.63
C GLN A 241 -16.07 -7.55 -3.61
N LYS A 242 -16.13 -8.13 -2.40
CA LYS A 242 -16.35 -9.58 -2.21
C LYS A 242 -17.80 -9.95 -2.38
#